data_dea7bdc0e9a7935eed2df67be91a277a
#
_entry.id   dea7bdc0e9a7935eed2df67be91a277a
#
_cell.length_a   1.000
_cell.length_b   1.000
_cell.length_c   1.000
_cell.angle_alpha   90.00
_cell.angle_beta   90.00
_cell.angle_gamma   90.00
#
_symmetry.space_group_name_H-M   'P 1'
#
loop_
_entity.id
_entity.type
_entity.pdbx_description
1 polymer ?
#
loop_
_entity_poly.entity_id
_entity_poly.type
_entity_poly.pdbx_seq_one_letter_code
_entity_poly.pdbx_strand_id
1 'polypeptide(L)'
;IWHLRLASSNLPLIMENQHPFYANGLSFIHNGDISDANGRNIVTNRSYPVNHSVFLSTGGRSDSAIFFSVILEYIAFGFALDEAVAQAVRQLRQAYPKSSYNCMIQSEDQLIALCAAGREKTSPRIVEIYDEYGRGEQAADYRVMRYRELRDDNGDSAGVVVSSSGYKQEGWNVLENDQMIIVSNRNGTYRLRSI
;
A
#
# COMPACT_ATOMS: atom_id res chain seq x y z
N ILE A 1 -4.95 -8.62 7.47
CA ILE A 1 -4.16 -7.36 7.34
C ILE A 1 -4.31 -6.53 8.60
N TRP A 2 -3.19 -5.95 9.07
CA TRP A 2 -3.15 -5.02 10.20
C TRP A 2 -2.56 -3.70 9.73
N HIS A 3 -3.09 -2.59 10.24
CA HIS A 3 -2.58 -1.26 9.93
C HIS A 3 -2.48 -0.41 11.20
N LEU A 4 -1.27 0.04 11.51
CA LEU A 4 -1.00 1.01 12.56
C LEU A 4 -0.55 2.31 11.89
N ARG A 5 -1.23 3.43 12.19
CA ARG A 5 -0.97 4.71 11.53
C ARG A 5 -0.38 5.72 12.50
N LEU A 6 0.74 6.30 12.11
CA LEU A 6 1.19 7.59 12.61
C LEU A 6 0.83 8.64 11.54
N ALA A 7 -0.08 9.55 11.87
CA ALA A 7 -0.57 10.53 10.90
C ALA A 7 0.53 11.54 10.54
N SER A 8 0.94 11.57 9.29
CA SER A 8 1.96 12.48 8.75
C SER A 8 1.41 13.55 7.81
N SER A 9 0.12 13.49 7.47
CA SER A 9 -0.56 14.43 6.58
C SER A 9 -1.71 15.13 7.30
N ASN A 10 -2.11 16.30 6.79
CA ASN A 10 -3.23 17.08 7.31
C ASN A 10 -4.61 16.49 6.96
N LEU A 11 -4.69 15.21 6.58
CA LEU A 11 -5.96 14.54 6.35
C LEU A 11 -6.70 14.30 7.67
N PRO A 12 -8.03 14.49 7.69
CA PRO A 12 -8.81 14.30 8.90
C PRO A 12 -8.66 12.90 9.51
N LEU A 13 -8.50 12.86 10.84
CA LEU A 13 -8.51 11.61 11.62
C LEU A 13 -9.96 11.21 11.91
N ILE A 14 -10.65 10.73 10.88
CA ILE A 14 -12.03 10.26 10.94
C ILE A 14 -12.10 8.76 10.66
N MET A 15 -13.20 8.14 11.07
CA MET A 15 -13.41 6.69 10.89
C MET A 15 -13.31 6.25 9.43
N GLU A 16 -13.85 7.08 8.52
CA GLU A 16 -13.84 6.84 7.07
C GLU A 16 -12.44 6.85 6.44
N ASN A 17 -11.43 7.33 7.14
CA ASN A 17 -10.04 7.33 6.68
C ASN A 17 -9.16 6.28 7.38
N GLN A 18 -9.76 5.42 8.21
CA GLN A 18 -9.03 4.34 8.85
C GLN A 18 -8.89 3.13 7.90
N HIS A 19 -7.74 2.50 7.97
CA HIS A 19 -7.48 1.24 7.26
C HIS A 19 -7.72 0.01 8.17
N PRO A 20 -8.02 -1.15 7.59
CA PRO A 20 -8.21 -1.41 6.16
C PRO A 20 -9.53 -0.85 5.64
N PHE A 21 -9.55 -0.38 4.38
CA PHE A 21 -10.81 -0.23 3.64
C PHE A 21 -11.32 -1.61 3.24
N TYR A 22 -12.64 -1.75 3.14
CA TYR A 22 -13.26 -3.00 2.72
C TYR A 22 -14.34 -2.75 1.69
N ALA A 23 -14.19 -3.35 0.50
CA ALA A 23 -15.20 -3.33 -0.56
C ALA A 23 -15.05 -4.58 -1.45
N ASN A 24 -16.18 -5.09 -1.95
CA ASN A 24 -16.23 -6.20 -2.91
C ASN A 24 -15.42 -7.45 -2.48
N GLY A 25 -15.42 -7.78 -1.18
CA GLY A 25 -14.66 -8.94 -0.66
C GLY A 25 -13.15 -8.69 -0.53
N LEU A 26 -12.69 -7.45 -0.69
CA LEU A 26 -11.29 -7.06 -0.63
C LEU A 26 -11.02 -6.16 0.57
N SER A 27 -9.93 -6.45 1.30
CA SER A 27 -9.36 -5.57 2.32
C SER A 27 -8.15 -4.85 1.77
N PHE A 28 -8.06 -3.54 1.95
CA PHE A 28 -6.99 -2.71 1.37
C PHE A 28 -6.37 -1.77 2.40
N ILE A 29 -5.04 -1.71 2.41
CA ILE A 29 -4.25 -0.73 3.16
C ILE A 29 -3.24 -0.06 2.24
N HIS A 30 -2.95 1.20 2.51
CA HIS A 30 -1.99 2.01 1.75
C HIS A 30 -1.09 2.77 2.72
N ASN A 31 0.22 2.69 2.51
CA ASN A 31 1.23 3.48 3.20
C ASN A 31 1.86 4.44 2.20
N GLY A 32 1.26 5.62 2.07
CA GLY A 32 1.70 6.61 1.11
C GLY A 32 0.88 7.88 1.16
N ASP A 33 1.24 8.79 0.25
CA ASP A 33 0.55 10.05 0.00
C ASP A 33 0.52 10.27 -1.52
N ILE A 34 -0.67 10.54 -2.05
CA ILE A 34 -0.87 10.79 -3.48
C ILE A 34 -1.09 12.28 -3.69
N SER A 35 -0.02 12.97 -4.08
CA SER A 35 0.00 14.42 -4.25
C SER A 35 0.62 14.84 -5.58
N ASP A 36 0.18 15.99 -6.10
CA ASP A 36 0.75 16.61 -7.30
C ASP A 36 2.15 17.20 -7.04
N ALA A 37 2.74 17.77 -8.08
CA ALA A 37 4.08 18.39 -8.00
C ALA A 37 4.16 19.58 -7.01
N ASN A 38 3.02 20.17 -6.66
CA ASN A 38 2.90 21.27 -5.70
C ASN A 38 2.60 20.77 -4.28
N GLY A 39 2.57 19.46 -4.06
CA GLY A 39 2.25 18.84 -2.77
C GLY A 39 0.76 18.85 -2.42
N ARG A 40 -0.15 19.15 -3.38
CA ARG A 40 -1.59 19.09 -3.14
C ARG A 40 -2.08 17.67 -3.29
N ASN A 41 -2.68 17.14 -2.22
CA ASN A 41 -3.23 15.78 -2.21
C ASN A 41 -4.37 15.63 -3.25
N ILE A 42 -4.46 14.45 -3.87
CA ILE A 42 -5.45 14.09 -4.90
C ILE A 42 -6.89 14.34 -4.44
N VAL A 43 -7.17 14.22 -3.13
CA VAL A 43 -8.50 14.49 -2.54
C VAL A 43 -8.94 15.93 -2.75
N THR A 44 -8.00 16.88 -2.81
CA THR A 44 -8.30 18.30 -3.05
C THR A 44 -8.59 18.60 -4.51
N ASN A 45 -8.25 17.71 -5.41
CA ASN A 45 -8.60 17.78 -6.82
C ASN A 45 -10.01 17.20 -7.00
N ARG A 46 -10.98 18.02 -7.45
CA ARG A 46 -12.37 17.60 -7.66
C ARG A 46 -12.54 16.63 -8.83
N SER A 47 -11.55 16.50 -9.67
CA SER A 47 -11.55 15.58 -10.82
C SER A 47 -10.86 14.27 -10.42
N TYR A 48 -11.59 13.32 -9.88
CA TYR A 48 -11.08 11.99 -9.58
C TYR A 48 -10.88 11.18 -10.87
N PRO A 49 -9.82 10.36 -10.94
CA PRO A 49 -9.62 9.47 -12.09
C PRO A 49 -10.52 8.23 -12.04
N VAL A 50 -11.55 8.19 -11.19
CA VAL A 50 -12.44 7.04 -10.96
C VAL A 50 -13.91 7.43 -10.99
N ASN A 51 -14.76 6.44 -11.19
CA ASN A 51 -16.20 6.60 -11.07
C ASN A 51 -16.59 6.91 -9.61
N HIS A 52 -17.41 7.93 -9.42
CA HIS A 52 -17.83 8.40 -8.09
C HIS A 52 -18.55 7.32 -7.27
N SER A 53 -19.37 6.46 -7.91
CA SER A 53 -20.08 5.38 -7.21
C SER A 53 -19.10 4.31 -6.69
N VAL A 54 -18.04 4.00 -7.45
CA VAL A 54 -16.97 3.08 -7.01
C VAL A 54 -16.19 3.69 -5.84
N PHE A 55 -15.88 4.98 -5.90
CA PHE A 55 -15.25 5.67 -4.78
C PHE A 55 -16.12 5.61 -3.50
N LEU A 56 -17.42 5.89 -3.60
CA LEU A 56 -18.32 5.82 -2.46
C LEU A 56 -18.41 4.40 -1.86
N SER A 57 -18.29 3.35 -2.68
CA SER A 57 -18.34 1.97 -2.20
C SER A 57 -17.19 1.60 -1.26
N THR A 58 -16.07 2.32 -1.30
CA THR A 58 -14.95 2.10 -0.36
C THR A 58 -15.25 2.59 1.06
N GLY A 59 -16.25 3.45 1.24
CA GLY A 59 -16.56 4.13 2.49
C GLY A 59 -15.52 5.16 2.93
N GLY A 60 -14.41 5.32 2.20
CA GLY A 60 -13.32 6.22 2.55
C GLY A 60 -13.45 7.62 1.92
N ARG A 61 -12.65 8.56 2.45
CA ARG A 61 -12.58 9.96 1.98
C ARG A 61 -11.15 10.46 1.80
N SER A 62 -10.20 9.53 1.64
CA SER A 62 -8.78 9.81 1.52
C SER A 62 -8.24 9.48 0.12
N ASP A 63 -7.02 9.87 -0.15
CA ASP A 63 -6.24 9.45 -1.31
C ASP A 63 -6.11 7.92 -1.42
N SER A 64 -5.99 7.24 -0.29
CA SER A 64 -5.99 5.78 -0.22
C SER A 64 -7.30 5.18 -0.71
N ALA A 65 -8.44 5.80 -0.41
CA ALA A 65 -9.75 5.38 -0.90
C ALA A 65 -9.87 5.59 -2.42
N ILE A 66 -9.30 6.68 -2.95
CA ILE A 66 -9.23 6.91 -4.40
C ILE A 66 -8.36 5.82 -5.06
N PHE A 67 -7.21 5.52 -4.52
CA PHE A 67 -6.35 4.46 -5.05
C PHE A 67 -7.06 3.11 -5.07
N PHE A 68 -7.72 2.76 -3.96
CA PHE A 68 -8.52 1.53 -3.90
C PHE A 68 -9.64 1.51 -4.94
N SER A 69 -10.31 2.65 -5.17
CA SER A 69 -11.36 2.77 -6.19
C SER A 69 -10.85 2.49 -7.60
N VAL A 70 -9.65 2.99 -7.95
CA VAL A 70 -9.04 2.71 -9.25
C VAL A 70 -8.76 1.21 -9.41
N ILE A 71 -8.29 0.54 -8.37
CA ILE A 71 -8.11 -0.93 -8.39
C ILE A 71 -9.45 -1.63 -8.63
N LEU A 72 -10.51 -1.22 -7.90
CA LEU A 72 -11.84 -1.82 -8.06
C LEU A 72 -12.41 -1.63 -9.47
N GLU A 73 -12.16 -0.50 -10.13
CA GLU A 73 -12.56 -0.28 -11.52
C GLU A 73 -11.86 -1.27 -12.47
N TYR A 74 -10.54 -1.46 -12.33
CA TYR A 74 -9.83 -2.44 -13.16
C TYR A 74 -10.33 -3.86 -12.95
N ILE A 75 -10.68 -4.24 -11.71
CA ILE A 75 -11.31 -5.53 -11.43
C ILE A 75 -12.68 -5.63 -12.11
N ALA A 76 -13.49 -4.58 -12.08
CA ALA A 76 -14.79 -4.54 -12.77
C ALA A 76 -14.65 -4.65 -14.30
N PHE A 77 -13.53 -4.22 -14.87
CA PHE A 77 -13.17 -4.43 -16.29
C PHE A 77 -12.64 -5.85 -16.58
N GLY A 78 -12.57 -6.73 -15.58
CA GLY A 78 -12.16 -8.13 -15.74
C GLY A 78 -10.67 -8.39 -15.57
N PHE A 79 -9.88 -7.44 -15.08
CA PHE A 79 -8.47 -7.68 -14.77
C PHE A 79 -8.31 -8.56 -13.52
N ALA A 80 -7.32 -9.46 -13.55
CA ALA A 80 -6.89 -10.17 -12.35
C ALA A 80 -6.38 -9.19 -11.30
N LEU A 81 -6.47 -9.54 -10.01
CA LEU A 81 -6.19 -8.62 -8.90
C LEU A 81 -4.78 -8.02 -8.97
N ASP A 82 -3.76 -8.82 -9.28
CA ASP A 82 -2.37 -8.36 -9.41
C ASP A 82 -2.18 -7.40 -10.59
N GLU A 83 -2.85 -7.64 -11.71
CA GLU A 83 -2.83 -6.73 -12.84
C GLU A 83 -3.64 -5.46 -12.57
N ALA A 84 -4.78 -5.56 -11.89
CA ALA A 84 -5.57 -4.40 -11.49
C ALA A 84 -4.77 -3.44 -10.60
N VAL A 85 -4.01 -3.98 -9.65
CA VAL A 85 -3.10 -3.18 -8.79
C VAL A 85 -2.02 -2.50 -9.66
N ALA A 86 -1.39 -3.24 -10.58
CA ALA A 86 -0.35 -2.70 -11.45
C ALA A 86 -0.90 -1.58 -12.36
N GLN A 87 -2.07 -1.78 -12.97
CA GLN A 87 -2.70 -0.79 -13.84
C GLN A 87 -3.12 0.46 -13.07
N ALA A 88 -3.65 0.32 -11.86
CA ALA A 88 -4.01 1.44 -11.02
C ALA A 88 -2.79 2.33 -10.70
N VAL A 89 -1.64 1.72 -10.38
CA VAL A 89 -0.39 2.47 -10.15
C VAL A 89 0.07 3.16 -11.42
N ARG A 90 0.09 2.49 -12.57
CA ARG A 90 0.49 3.08 -13.85
C ARG A 90 -0.40 4.28 -14.22
N GLN A 91 -1.72 4.16 -14.04
CA GLN A 91 -2.67 5.24 -14.29
C GLN A 91 -2.42 6.44 -13.37
N LEU A 92 -2.33 6.21 -12.07
CA LEU A 92 -2.15 7.28 -11.11
C LEU A 92 -0.78 7.96 -11.24
N ARG A 93 0.28 7.23 -11.58
CA ARG A 93 1.62 7.78 -11.83
C ARG A 93 1.68 8.75 -13.01
N GLN A 94 0.77 8.68 -13.97
CA GLN A 94 0.72 9.66 -15.07
C GLN A 94 0.49 11.08 -14.53
N ALA A 95 -0.37 11.23 -13.52
CA ALA A 95 -0.67 12.53 -12.91
C ALA A 95 0.13 12.80 -11.62
N TYR A 96 0.51 11.74 -10.90
CA TYR A 96 1.14 11.81 -9.59
C TYR A 96 2.43 10.96 -9.51
N PRO A 97 3.45 11.25 -10.34
CA PRO A 97 4.63 10.37 -10.53
C PRO A 97 5.53 10.26 -9.29
N LYS A 98 5.48 11.25 -8.38
CA LYS A 98 6.31 11.28 -7.15
C LYS A 98 5.57 10.78 -5.91
N SER A 99 4.40 10.18 -6.09
CA SER A 99 3.60 9.65 -5.00
C SER A 99 4.09 8.27 -4.58
N SER A 100 3.77 7.86 -3.36
CA SER A 100 4.03 6.51 -2.86
C SER A 100 2.75 5.70 -2.96
N TYR A 101 2.86 4.51 -3.54
CA TYR A 101 1.77 3.56 -3.75
C TYR A 101 2.00 2.23 -3.01
N ASN A 102 2.82 2.25 -1.95
CA ASN A 102 3.02 1.07 -1.11
C ASN A 102 1.69 0.61 -0.53
N CYS A 103 1.27 -0.58 -0.86
CA CYS A 103 -0.04 -1.07 -0.42
C CYS A 103 -0.04 -2.58 -0.17
N MET A 104 -1.06 -3.01 0.57
CA MET A 104 -1.42 -4.42 0.65
C MET A 104 -2.92 -4.55 0.37
N ILE A 105 -3.28 -5.56 -0.40
CA ILE A 105 -4.66 -5.90 -0.72
C ILE A 105 -4.86 -7.40 -0.55
N GLN A 106 -5.94 -7.78 0.09
CA GLN A 106 -6.25 -9.17 0.39
C GLN A 106 -7.66 -9.52 -0.08
N SER A 107 -7.75 -10.61 -0.82
CA SER A 107 -8.98 -11.32 -1.13
C SER A 107 -9.08 -12.59 -0.29
N GLU A 108 -10.12 -13.40 -0.52
CA GLU A 108 -10.23 -14.75 0.03
C GLU A 108 -9.06 -15.65 -0.40
N ASP A 109 -8.65 -15.57 -1.67
CA ASP A 109 -7.67 -16.47 -2.27
C ASP A 109 -6.22 -16.03 -2.14
N GLN A 110 -5.94 -14.73 -2.02
CA GLN A 110 -4.57 -14.22 -2.07
C GLN A 110 -4.37 -12.91 -1.32
N LEU A 111 -3.12 -12.72 -0.86
CA LEU A 111 -2.59 -11.44 -0.40
C LEU A 111 -1.61 -10.91 -1.45
N ILE A 112 -1.74 -9.64 -1.80
CA ILE A 112 -0.75 -8.91 -2.60
C ILE A 112 -0.18 -7.78 -1.76
N ALA A 113 1.14 -7.66 -1.73
CA ALA A 113 1.82 -6.50 -1.19
C ALA A 113 2.73 -5.90 -2.26
N LEU A 114 2.61 -4.60 -2.48
CA LEU A 114 3.34 -3.84 -3.49
C LEU A 114 4.22 -2.79 -2.82
N CYS A 115 5.52 -2.80 -3.15
CA CYS A 115 6.43 -1.70 -2.89
C CYS A 115 6.51 -0.83 -4.15
N ALA A 116 6.03 0.42 -4.08
CA ALA A 116 6.00 1.32 -5.22
C ALA A 116 6.15 2.78 -4.77
N ALA A 117 7.34 3.12 -4.30
CA ALA A 117 7.68 4.46 -3.83
C ALA A 117 8.10 5.35 -5.01
N GLY A 118 7.43 6.49 -5.18
CA GLY A 118 7.77 7.46 -6.24
C GLY A 118 8.85 8.47 -5.85
N ARG A 119 9.32 8.47 -4.59
CA ARG A 119 10.35 9.37 -4.08
C ARG A 119 11.60 8.60 -3.67
N GLU A 120 12.75 9.10 -4.04
CA GLU A 120 14.05 8.51 -3.64
C GLU A 120 14.38 8.74 -2.16
N LYS A 121 13.88 9.82 -1.58
CA LYS A 121 14.17 10.22 -0.19
C LYS A 121 12.90 10.29 0.65
N THR A 122 13.03 9.91 1.91
CA THR A 122 11.99 10.13 2.92
C THR A 122 11.76 11.63 3.11
N SER A 123 10.50 12.04 3.25
CA SER A 123 10.18 13.47 3.42
C SER A 123 10.74 14.01 4.75
N PRO A 124 11.17 15.29 4.81
CA PRO A 124 11.66 15.88 6.06
C PRO A 124 10.72 15.71 7.23
N ARG A 125 9.41 15.83 6.99
CA ARG A 125 8.40 15.66 8.06
C ARG A 125 8.42 14.26 8.68
N ILE A 126 8.64 13.22 7.88
CA ILE A 126 8.77 11.85 8.41
C ILE A 126 10.07 11.71 9.21
N VAL A 127 11.16 12.31 8.75
CA VAL A 127 12.44 12.30 9.49
C VAL A 127 12.25 12.97 10.85
N GLU A 128 11.64 14.16 10.90
CA GLU A 128 11.34 14.87 12.14
C GLU A 128 10.52 14.00 13.12
N ILE A 129 9.46 13.34 12.61
CA ILE A 129 8.64 12.47 13.45
C ILE A 129 9.47 11.30 14.00
N TYR A 130 10.31 10.69 13.20
CA TYR A 130 11.17 9.61 13.67
C TYR A 130 12.19 10.09 14.70
N ASP A 131 12.74 11.31 14.54
CA ASP A 131 13.65 11.95 15.48
C ASP A 131 12.96 12.23 16.83
N GLU A 132 11.72 12.75 16.82
CA GLU A 132 10.90 12.97 18.01
C GLU A 132 10.72 11.70 18.86
N TYR A 133 10.70 10.53 18.22
CA TYR A 133 10.60 9.21 18.88
C TYR A 133 11.97 8.55 19.11
N GLY A 134 13.10 9.26 18.92
CA GLY A 134 14.45 8.71 19.09
C GLY A 134 14.82 7.62 18.08
N ARG A 135 14.23 7.66 16.88
CA ARG A 135 14.41 6.65 15.81
C ARG A 135 14.85 7.25 14.47
N GLY A 136 15.49 8.40 14.46
CA GLY A 136 15.88 9.13 13.25
C GLY A 136 16.65 8.29 12.24
N GLU A 137 17.57 7.44 12.71
CA GLU A 137 18.33 6.52 11.85
C GLU A 137 17.44 5.53 11.07
N GLN A 138 16.23 5.24 11.56
CA GLN A 138 15.27 4.34 10.93
C GLN A 138 14.31 5.04 9.96
N ALA A 139 14.38 6.36 9.83
CA ALA A 139 13.49 7.13 8.94
C ALA A 139 13.64 6.71 7.47
N ALA A 140 14.82 6.25 7.06
CA ALA A 140 15.05 5.72 5.72
C ALA A 140 14.22 4.45 5.43
N ASP A 141 13.97 3.65 6.46
CA ASP A 141 13.20 2.39 6.36
C ASP A 141 11.68 2.60 6.21
N TYR A 142 11.19 3.82 6.41
CA TYR A 142 9.76 4.14 6.31
C TYR A 142 9.11 3.69 5.00
N ARG A 143 9.87 3.67 3.90
CA ARG A 143 9.38 3.30 2.57
C ARG A 143 9.70 1.87 2.17
N VAL A 144 10.49 1.18 2.97
CA VAL A 144 10.95 -0.18 2.67
C VAL A 144 9.88 -1.17 3.09
N MET A 145 9.54 -2.08 2.20
CA MET A 145 8.72 -3.25 2.52
C MET A 145 9.61 -4.49 2.54
N ARG A 146 9.36 -5.35 3.51
CA ARG A 146 10.11 -6.60 3.68
C ARG A 146 9.15 -7.76 3.86
N TYR A 147 9.59 -8.95 3.48
CA TYR A 147 8.83 -10.17 3.69
C TYR A 147 9.70 -11.28 4.25
N ARG A 148 9.08 -12.20 4.93
CA ARG A 148 9.72 -13.41 5.47
C ARG A 148 8.80 -14.60 5.27
N GLU A 149 9.34 -15.68 4.73
CA GLU A 149 8.69 -16.98 4.72
C GLU A 149 8.65 -17.54 6.15
N LEU A 150 7.49 -18.01 6.54
CA LEU A 150 7.30 -18.77 7.77
C LEU A 150 7.40 -20.26 7.44
N ARG A 151 8.06 -21.00 8.31
CA ARG A 151 8.16 -22.45 8.22
C ARG A 151 7.57 -23.09 9.47
N ASP A 152 6.94 -24.23 9.31
CA ASP A 152 6.47 -25.05 10.42
C ASP A 152 7.64 -25.82 11.07
N ASP A 153 7.32 -26.63 12.08
CA ASP A 153 8.30 -27.42 12.82
C ASP A 153 8.99 -28.49 11.95
N ASN A 154 8.41 -28.86 10.82
CA ASN A 154 8.98 -29.81 9.84
C ASN A 154 9.86 -29.10 8.79
N GLY A 155 9.88 -27.78 8.79
CA GLY A 155 10.59 -26.96 7.79
C GLY A 155 9.77 -26.67 6.53
N ASP A 156 8.52 -27.08 6.47
CA ASP A 156 7.62 -26.81 5.35
C ASP A 156 7.10 -25.35 5.39
N SER A 157 6.76 -24.81 4.22
CA SER A 157 6.24 -23.43 4.13
C SER A 157 4.87 -23.35 4.82
N ALA A 158 4.79 -22.52 5.86
CA ALA A 158 3.57 -22.24 6.62
C ALA A 158 2.92 -20.91 6.22
N GLY A 159 3.58 -20.11 5.37
CA GLY A 159 3.05 -18.84 4.89
C GLY A 159 4.10 -17.76 4.74
N VAL A 160 3.64 -16.52 4.55
CA VAL A 160 4.51 -15.35 4.39
C VAL A 160 4.00 -14.20 5.24
N VAL A 161 4.89 -13.54 5.96
CA VAL A 161 4.62 -12.26 6.60
C VAL A 161 5.22 -11.14 5.75
N VAL A 162 4.44 -10.09 5.50
CA VAL A 162 4.91 -8.87 4.84
C VAL A 162 4.71 -7.70 5.78
N SER A 163 5.70 -6.83 5.88
CA SER A 163 5.62 -5.63 6.71
C SER A 163 6.33 -4.46 6.06
N SER A 164 5.84 -3.23 6.28
CA SER A 164 6.55 -2.02 5.87
C SER A 164 7.61 -1.63 6.90
N SER A 165 7.21 -1.04 8.02
CA SER A 165 8.12 -0.54 9.05
C SER A 165 7.57 -0.78 10.44
N GLY A 166 8.31 -0.42 11.49
CA GLY A 166 7.81 -0.33 12.84
C GLY A 166 8.43 -1.29 13.85
N TYR A 167 9.12 -2.35 13.43
CA TYR A 167 9.85 -3.26 14.31
C TYR A 167 11.10 -3.83 13.61
N LYS A 168 11.96 -4.50 14.36
CA LYS A 168 13.18 -5.10 13.81
C LYS A 168 12.85 -6.20 12.79
N GLN A 169 13.47 -6.12 11.63
CA GLN A 169 13.26 -7.01 10.49
C GLN A 169 14.60 -7.60 10.00
N GLU A 170 15.47 -7.94 10.93
CA GLU A 170 16.75 -8.57 10.61
C GLU A 170 16.53 -9.92 9.91
N GLY A 171 17.24 -10.14 8.80
CA GLY A 171 17.13 -11.37 8.02
C GLY A 171 15.86 -11.49 7.17
N TRP A 172 15.05 -10.43 7.06
CA TRP A 172 13.91 -10.41 6.14
C TRP A 172 14.38 -10.01 4.73
N ASN A 173 13.72 -10.57 3.72
CA ASN A 173 13.95 -10.20 2.34
C ASN A 173 13.36 -8.82 2.06
N VAL A 174 14.05 -8.00 1.29
CA VAL A 174 13.55 -6.71 0.82
C VAL A 174 12.67 -6.93 -0.41
N LEU A 175 11.52 -6.27 -0.44
CA LEU A 175 10.71 -6.14 -1.63
C LEU A 175 11.21 -4.91 -2.40
N GLU A 176 11.73 -5.14 -3.61
CA GLU A 176 12.29 -4.09 -4.45
C GLU A 176 11.25 -3.04 -4.84
N ASN A 177 11.71 -1.84 -5.19
CA ASN A 177 10.77 -0.83 -5.70
C ASN A 177 10.14 -1.30 -7.02
N ASP A 178 8.85 -1.03 -7.18
CA ASP A 178 8.05 -1.49 -8.32
C ASP A 178 7.92 -3.02 -8.41
N GLN A 179 8.04 -3.69 -7.27
CA GLN A 179 7.84 -5.12 -7.14
C GLN A 179 6.68 -5.43 -6.20
N MET A 180 5.90 -6.43 -6.56
CA MET A 180 4.87 -7.01 -5.69
C MET A 180 5.19 -8.46 -5.35
N ILE A 181 4.80 -8.86 -4.14
CA ILE A 181 4.68 -10.24 -3.72
C ILE A 181 3.21 -10.65 -3.72
N ILE A 182 2.93 -11.79 -4.32
CA ILE A 182 1.58 -12.37 -4.43
C ILE A 182 1.62 -13.69 -3.70
N VAL A 183 0.87 -13.77 -2.61
CA VAL A 183 0.84 -14.93 -1.72
C VAL A 183 -0.51 -15.64 -1.84
N SER A 184 -0.50 -16.94 -2.06
CA SER A 184 -1.72 -17.76 -2.04
C SER A 184 -2.16 -18.02 -0.60
N ASN A 185 -3.39 -17.65 -0.26
CA ASN A 185 -3.97 -17.93 1.07
C ASN A 185 -4.28 -19.43 1.27
N ARG A 186 -4.32 -20.22 0.19
CA ARG A 186 -4.67 -21.64 0.24
C ARG A 186 -3.53 -22.53 0.72
N ASN A 187 -2.28 -22.18 0.32
CA ASN A 187 -1.11 -23.03 0.54
C ASN A 187 0.16 -22.28 0.95
N GLY A 188 0.05 -20.96 1.19
CA GLY A 188 1.19 -20.15 1.61
C GLY A 188 2.28 -19.93 0.58
N THR A 189 2.16 -20.48 -0.64
CA THR A 189 3.15 -20.24 -1.70
C THR A 189 3.09 -18.80 -2.20
N TYR A 190 4.21 -18.31 -2.69
CA TYR A 190 4.27 -16.94 -3.20
C TYR A 190 5.09 -16.85 -4.49
N ARG A 191 4.88 -15.76 -5.21
CA ARG A 191 5.69 -15.33 -6.35
C ARG A 191 5.94 -13.83 -6.30
N LEU A 192 7.06 -13.41 -6.89
CA LEU A 192 7.39 -12.00 -7.08
C LEU A 192 7.07 -11.58 -8.52
N ARG A 193 6.66 -10.32 -8.68
CA ARG A 193 6.32 -9.73 -9.97
C ARG A 193 6.69 -8.25 -9.97
N SER A 194 7.36 -7.77 -11.01
CA SER A 194 7.54 -6.33 -11.28
C SER A 194 6.31 -5.72 -11.99
N ILE A 195 6.04 -4.43 -11.76
CA ILE A 195 4.91 -3.69 -12.35
C ILE A 195 5.34 -2.74 -13.45
#